data_4ef1afea35304429414cccafc5fe205d
#
_entry.id   4ef1afea35304429414cccafc5fe205d
#
_cell.length_a   1.000
_cell.length_b   1.000
_cell.length_c   1.000
_cell.angle_alpha   90.00
_cell.angle_beta   90.00
_cell.angle_gamma   90.00
#
_symmetry.space_group_name_H-M   'P 1'
#
loop_
_entity.id
_entity.type
_entity.pdbx_description
1 polymer ?
#
loop_
_entity_poly.entity_id
_entity_poly.type
_entity_poly.pdbx_seq_one_letter_code
_entity_poly.pdbx_strand_id
1 'polypeptide(L)'
;MIEQMAEIATRAGPMDAFVTHPEVGGPFPAVIVYMDIWGLREELFDVARRIATVGYHCTVPNLYYRQGKVRFEKRDAHGRMVSFKLLPAEERERMMVQRRSLTDEMVIEDTAAILDFLRTQPVRGGPKGSIGYCMGGRHVLCVAASYPDEFRATACLHGTLLVTDSPLSPHRLAERYRGEIYCGFGELDEHSSPETAAALARAFEGRTNFTYRATVHPGADHGYPLPDRDVFDKRAAERDWEIIFAMFRRCLGP
;
A
#
# COMPACT_ATOMS: atom_id res chain seq x y z
N MET A 1 -8.32 -15.06 15.12
CA MET A 1 -7.16 -14.65 14.29
C MET A 1 -5.91 -14.61 15.16
N ILE A 2 -4.75 -14.92 14.60
CA ILE A 2 -3.44 -14.70 15.21
C ILE A 2 -2.98 -13.29 14.87
N GLU A 3 -2.46 -12.58 15.86
CA GLU A 3 -1.90 -11.23 15.70
C GLU A 3 -0.60 -11.13 16.51
N GLN A 4 0.40 -10.53 15.91
CA GLN A 4 1.69 -10.30 16.60
C GLN A 4 2.45 -9.11 16.00
N MET A 5 3.26 -8.46 16.83
CA MET A 5 4.36 -7.65 16.36
C MET A 5 5.56 -8.57 16.12
N ALA A 6 6.10 -8.53 14.90
CA ALA A 6 7.29 -9.28 14.52
C ALA A 6 8.44 -8.32 14.24
N GLU A 7 9.66 -8.85 14.29
CA GLU A 7 10.87 -8.15 13.89
C GLU A 7 11.43 -8.83 12.64
N ILE A 8 11.62 -8.05 11.59
CA ILE A 8 12.17 -8.51 10.31
C ILE A 8 13.61 -8.03 10.22
N ALA A 9 14.56 -8.97 10.10
CA ALA A 9 15.97 -8.66 9.92
C ALA A 9 16.19 -8.07 8.52
N THR A 10 16.63 -6.82 8.44
CA THR A 10 17.02 -6.15 7.20
C THR A 10 18.49 -5.79 7.19
N ARG A 11 19.03 -5.37 6.04
CA ARG A 11 20.42 -4.92 5.94
C ARG A 11 20.70 -3.65 6.76
N ALA A 12 19.67 -2.83 7.00
CA ALA A 12 19.77 -1.58 7.75
C ALA A 12 19.41 -1.72 9.23
N GLY A 13 19.12 -2.92 9.70
CA GLY A 13 18.74 -3.21 11.09
C GLY A 13 17.37 -3.86 11.20
N PRO A 14 16.88 -4.07 12.43
CA PRO A 14 15.59 -4.69 12.67
C PRO A 14 14.43 -3.76 12.28
N MET A 15 13.49 -4.28 11.49
CA MET A 15 12.27 -3.60 11.08
C MET A 15 11.08 -4.25 11.77
N ASP A 16 10.38 -3.49 12.61
CA ASP A 16 9.14 -3.96 13.21
C ASP A 16 8.01 -4.04 12.18
N ALA A 17 7.15 -5.05 12.32
CA ALA A 17 6.01 -5.28 11.46
C ALA A 17 4.83 -5.84 12.26
N PHE A 18 3.61 -5.41 11.92
CA PHE A 18 2.41 -6.07 12.39
C PHE A 18 2.07 -7.24 11.45
N VAL A 19 1.77 -8.39 12.02
CA VAL A 19 1.43 -9.61 11.29
C VAL A 19 0.11 -10.16 11.80
N THR A 20 -0.78 -10.53 10.88
CA THR A 20 -2.04 -11.20 11.22
C THR A 20 -2.44 -12.22 10.15
N HIS A 21 -3.08 -13.31 10.59
CA HIS A 21 -3.62 -14.36 9.72
C HIS A 21 -4.73 -15.14 10.43
N PRO A 22 -5.55 -15.93 9.72
CA PRO A 22 -6.50 -16.84 10.37
C PRO A 22 -5.78 -17.83 11.28
N GLU A 23 -6.45 -18.27 12.32
CA GLU A 23 -5.91 -19.26 13.27
C GLU A 23 -5.81 -20.66 12.68
N VAL A 24 -6.73 -21.00 11.78
CA VAL A 24 -6.85 -22.32 11.16
C VAL A 24 -6.93 -22.22 9.63
N GLY A 25 -6.57 -23.31 8.94
CA GLY A 25 -6.73 -23.39 7.47
C GLY A 25 -5.49 -23.02 6.64
N GLY A 26 -4.34 -22.72 7.30
CA GLY A 26 -3.08 -22.41 6.60
C GLY A 26 -2.45 -23.61 5.87
N PRO A 27 -1.36 -23.40 5.11
CA PRO A 27 -0.70 -22.12 4.88
C PRO A 27 -1.51 -21.18 3.97
N PHE A 28 -1.39 -19.87 4.20
CA PHE A 28 -2.20 -18.83 3.57
C PHE A 28 -1.45 -18.10 2.43
N PRO A 29 -2.15 -17.58 1.40
CA PRO A 29 -1.52 -16.62 0.48
C PRO A 29 -1.20 -15.33 1.23
N ALA A 30 -0.07 -14.68 0.89
CA ALA A 30 0.40 -13.50 1.59
C ALA A 30 0.00 -12.19 0.89
N VAL A 31 -0.33 -11.19 1.71
CA VAL A 31 -0.54 -9.80 1.29
C VAL A 31 0.32 -8.88 2.15
N ILE A 32 1.03 -7.93 1.52
CA ILE A 32 1.82 -6.91 2.22
C ILE A 32 1.09 -5.57 2.12
N VAL A 33 0.92 -4.88 3.25
CA VAL A 33 0.30 -3.55 3.34
C VAL A 33 1.39 -2.50 3.47
N TYR A 34 1.49 -1.59 2.50
CA TYR A 34 2.47 -0.50 2.50
C TYR A 34 1.82 0.79 3.03
N MET A 35 2.40 1.32 4.09
CA MET A 35 1.89 2.45 4.85
C MET A 35 1.89 3.76 4.07
N ASP A 36 1.03 4.67 4.49
CA ASP A 36 1.03 6.07 4.07
C ASP A 36 2.08 6.90 4.84
N ILE A 37 2.13 8.21 4.58
CA ILE A 37 3.08 9.15 5.20
C ILE A 37 2.91 9.27 6.74
N TRP A 38 1.75 8.87 7.29
CA TRP A 38 1.47 8.97 8.72
C TRP A 38 2.22 7.92 9.56
N GLY A 39 2.78 6.90 8.92
CA GLY A 39 3.51 5.82 9.57
C GLY A 39 2.63 4.67 10.06
N LEU A 40 3.26 3.71 10.70
CA LEU A 40 2.62 2.50 11.22
C LEU A 40 1.63 2.84 12.35
N ARG A 41 0.37 2.46 12.19
CA ARG A 41 -0.70 2.77 13.15
C ARG A 41 -1.87 1.77 13.08
N GLU A 42 -2.76 1.85 14.07
CA GLU A 42 -3.88 0.92 14.27
C GLU A 42 -4.78 0.79 13.02
N GLU A 43 -5.06 1.88 12.31
CA GLU A 43 -5.86 1.83 11.08
C GLU A 43 -5.28 0.87 10.03
N LEU A 44 -3.94 0.83 9.89
CA LEU A 44 -3.30 -0.12 8.97
C LEU A 44 -3.34 -1.55 9.51
N PHE A 45 -3.39 -1.72 10.83
CA PHE A 45 -3.63 -3.04 11.44
C PHE A 45 -5.06 -3.51 11.18
N ASP A 46 -6.05 -2.61 11.21
CA ASP A 46 -7.43 -2.93 10.86
C ASP A 46 -7.59 -3.28 9.37
N VAL A 47 -6.85 -2.61 8.49
CA VAL A 47 -6.73 -3.01 7.08
C VAL A 47 -6.19 -4.45 6.98
N ALA A 48 -5.12 -4.76 7.70
CA ALA A 48 -4.55 -6.11 7.70
C ALA A 48 -5.51 -7.16 8.27
N ARG A 49 -6.22 -6.84 9.37
CA ARG A 49 -7.27 -7.71 9.95
C ARG A 49 -8.37 -7.99 8.94
N ARG A 50 -8.84 -6.94 8.24
CA ARG A 50 -9.87 -7.08 7.20
C ARG A 50 -9.42 -8.05 6.09
N ILE A 51 -8.18 -7.97 5.66
CA ILE A 51 -7.60 -8.89 4.66
C ILE A 51 -7.49 -10.30 5.24
N ALA A 52 -7.05 -10.44 6.48
CA ALA A 52 -6.91 -11.74 7.14
C ALA A 52 -8.25 -12.45 7.36
N THR A 53 -9.35 -11.71 7.61
CA THR A 53 -10.69 -12.31 7.76
C THR A 53 -11.18 -13.06 6.52
N VAL A 54 -10.61 -12.79 5.36
CA VAL A 54 -10.96 -13.46 4.09
C VAL A 54 -9.90 -14.48 3.65
N GLY A 55 -9.00 -14.90 4.55
CA GLY A 55 -8.14 -16.06 4.35
C GLY A 55 -6.70 -15.76 3.94
N TYR A 56 -6.17 -14.56 4.19
CA TYR A 56 -4.81 -14.19 3.83
C TYR A 56 -3.91 -14.01 5.06
N HIS A 57 -2.61 -14.31 4.90
CA HIS A 57 -1.57 -13.85 5.81
C HIS A 57 -1.21 -12.42 5.46
N CYS A 58 -1.29 -11.50 6.42
CA CYS A 58 -1.06 -10.09 6.16
C CYS A 58 0.11 -9.55 6.98
N THR A 59 1.00 -8.79 6.34
CA THR A 59 2.17 -8.15 6.98
C THR A 59 2.15 -6.66 6.69
N VAL A 60 2.28 -5.84 7.74
CA VAL A 60 2.36 -4.37 7.67
C VAL A 60 3.72 -3.92 8.21
N PRO A 61 4.73 -3.70 7.36
CA PRO A 61 6.06 -3.29 7.80
C PRO A 61 6.10 -1.82 8.19
N ASN A 62 6.91 -1.49 9.20
CA ASN A 62 7.27 -0.11 9.54
C ASN A 62 8.39 0.38 8.61
N LEU A 63 8.05 1.00 7.50
CA LEU A 63 9.06 1.48 6.54
C LEU A 63 9.90 2.65 7.06
N TYR A 64 9.51 3.27 8.19
CA TYR A 64 10.30 4.31 8.85
C TYR A 64 11.28 3.78 9.90
N TYR A 65 11.47 2.46 10.02
CA TYR A 65 12.28 1.83 11.09
C TYR A 65 13.71 2.36 11.19
N ARG A 66 14.32 2.83 10.09
CA ARG A 66 15.67 3.45 10.08
C ARG A 66 15.73 4.72 10.92
N GLN A 67 14.61 5.41 11.07
CA GLN A 67 14.45 6.64 11.85
C GLN A 67 13.80 6.37 13.22
N GLY A 68 13.63 5.11 13.59
CA GLY A 68 12.98 4.68 14.82
C GLY A 68 11.45 4.56 14.67
N LYS A 69 10.73 4.72 15.78
CA LYS A 69 9.27 4.60 15.80
C LYS A 69 8.60 5.92 15.42
N VAL A 70 8.73 6.31 14.15
CA VAL A 70 8.12 7.54 13.65
C VAL A 70 6.66 7.30 13.33
N ARG A 71 5.80 8.07 13.98
CA ARG A 71 4.36 8.13 13.74
C ARG A 71 3.90 9.57 13.86
N PHE A 72 3.07 9.99 12.93
CA PHE A 72 2.42 11.29 13.00
C PHE A 72 0.96 11.10 13.37
N GLU A 73 0.44 12.00 14.20
CA GLU A 73 -0.94 11.94 14.64
C GLU A 73 -1.45 13.35 14.95
N LYS A 74 -2.49 13.75 14.24
CA LYS A 74 -3.24 14.96 14.53
C LYS A 74 -4.72 14.67 14.30
N ARG A 75 -5.53 14.74 15.34
CA ARG A 75 -6.95 14.42 15.27
C ARG A 75 -7.82 15.67 15.43
N ASP A 76 -8.96 15.65 14.75
CA ASP A 76 -10.03 16.62 14.93
C ASP A 76 -10.84 16.35 16.20
N ALA A 77 -11.86 17.19 16.46
CA ALA A 77 -12.75 17.05 17.62
C ALA A 77 -13.59 15.75 17.59
N HIS A 78 -13.67 15.07 16.46
CA HIS A 78 -14.36 13.79 16.29
C HIS A 78 -13.42 12.58 16.36
N GLY A 79 -12.14 12.81 16.70
CA GLY A 79 -11.13 11.77 16.80
C GLY A 79 -10.56 11.29 15.47
N ARG A 80 -10.86 11.96 14.33
CA ARG A 80 -10.36 11.58 13.00
C ARG A 80 -9.06 12.30 12.68
N MET A 81 -8.17 11.60 12.01
CA MET A 81 -6.91 12.17 11.51
C MET A 81 -7.19 13.26 10.47
N VAL A 82 -6.74 14.47 10.72
CA VAL A 82 -6.97 15.60 9.80
C VAL A 82 -6.18 15.43 8.51
N SER A 83 -6.70 16.01 7.43
CA SER A 83 -6.02 16.02 6.13
C SER A 83 -4.69 16.78 6.20
N PHE A 84 -3.68 16.29 5.44
CA PHE A 84 -2.34 16.88 5.41
C PHE A 84 -2.37 18.40 5.15
N LYS A 85 -3.25 18.87 4.27
CA LYS A 85 -3.44 20.30 3.95
C LYS A 85 -3.88 21.15 5.15
N LEU A 86 -4.50 20.54 6.16
CA LEU A 86 -4.98 21.23 7.37
C LEU A 86 -3.95 21.24 8.52
N LEU A 87 -2.82 20.57 8.34
CA LEU A 87 -1.74 20.59 9.34
C LEU A 87 -1.02 21.94 9.36
N PRO A 88 -0.48 22.35 10.53
CA PRO A 88 0.46 23.46 10.62
C PRO A 88 1.66 23.24 9.68
N ALA A 89 2.21 24.34 9.15
CA ALA A 89 3.33 24.29 8.19
C ALA A 89 4.54 23.51 8.73
N GLU A 90 4.87 23.68 10.00
CA GLU A 90 5.97 22.97 10.67
C GLU A 90 5.73 21.46 10.70
N GLU A 91 4.52 21.02 11.06
CA GLU A 91 4.17 19.60 11.07
C GLU A 91 4.22 19.00 9.66
N ARG A 92 3.70 19.72 8.66
CA ARG A 92 3.80 19.31 7.25
C ARG A 92 5.25 19.12 6.81
N GLU A 93 6.13 20.07 7.15
CA GLU A 93 7.54 19.98 6.78
C GLU A 93 8.23 18.81 7.47
N ARG A 94 7.98 18.57 8.75
CA ARG A 94 8.49 17.38 9.46
C ARG A 94 8.08 16.08 8.77
N MET A 95 6.81 15.96 8.38
CA MET A 95 6.32 14.80 7.64
C MET A 95 6.98 14.67 6.26
N MET A 96 7.19 15.79 5.56
CA MET A 96 7.83 15.78 4.26
C MET A 96 9.33 15.46 4.33
N VAL A 97 10.03 15.88 5.38
CA VAL A 97 11.41 15.46 5.66
C VAL A 97 11.47 13.96 5.85
N GLN A 98 10.57 13.41 6.68
CA GLN A 98 10.48 11.97 6.92
C GLN A 98 10.18 11.20 5.64
N ARG A 99 9.20 11.65 4.85
CA ARG A 99 8.89 11.03 3.56
C ARG A 99 10.07 11.05 2.60
N ARG A 100 10.80 12.17 2.50
CA ARG A 100 11.97 12.30 1.60
C ARG A 100 13.14 11.41 2.02
N SER A 101 13.23 11.02 3.29
CA SER A 101 14.26 10.10 3.79
C SER A 101 14.00 8.63 3.42
N LEU A 102 12.82 8.30 2.91
CA LEU A 102 12.47 6.96 2.45
C LEU A 102 12.41 6.95 0.91
N THR A 103 13.38 6.28 0.27
CA THR A 103 13.43 6.16 -1.18
C THR A 103 12.75 4.89 -1.70
N ASP A 104 12.41 4.86 -2.98
CA ASP A 104 11.85 3.66 -3.62
C ASP A 104 12.84 2.48 -3.55
N GLU A 105 14.14 2.74 -3.71
CA GLU A 105 15.20 1.72 -3.62
C GLU A 105 15.26 1.09 -2.24
N MET A 106 15.16 1.88 -1.17
CA MET A 106 15.10 1.37 0.21
C MET A 106 13.90 0.45 0.40
N VAL A 107 12.73 0.84 -0.09
CA VAL A 107 11.52 0.01 0.02
C VAL A 107 11.64 -1.29 -0.79
N ILE A 108 12.23 -1.24 -1.96
CA ILE A 108 12.51 -2.42 -2.79
C ILE A 108 13.47 -3.36 -2.04
N GLU A 109 14.55 -2.83 -1.46
CA GLU A 109 15.51 -3.62 -0.67
C GLU A 109 14.84 -4.22 0.58
N ASP A 110 14.06 -3.44 1.33
CA ASP A 110 13.32 -3.92 2.50
C ASP A 110 12.31 -5.01 2.14
N THR A 111 11.71 -4.90 0.95
CA THR A 111 10.77 -5.92 0.47
C THR A 111 11.45 -7.28 0.25
N ALA A 112 12.74 -7.33 -0.15
CA ALA A 112 13.46 -8.60 -0.19
C ALA A 112 13.51 -9.26 1.19
N ALA A 113 13.81 -8.50 2.25
CA ALA A 113 13.81 -9.01 3.62
C ALA A 113 12.40 -9.44 4.08
N ILE A 114 11.35 -8.73 3.68
CA ILE A 114 9.97 -9.13 3.96
C ILE A 114 9.65 -10.46 3.26
N LEU A 115 10.05 -10.63 2.00
CA LEU A 115 9.82 -11.87 1.26
C LEU A 115 10.57 -13.06 1.90
N ASP A 116 11.79 -12.85 2.41
CA ASP A 116 12.53 -13.87 3.16
C ASP A 116 11.84 -14.20 4.49
N PHE A 117 11.37 -13.19 5.22
CA PHE A 117 10.59 -13.38 6.45
C PHE A 117 9.32 -14.19 6.18
N LEU A 118 8.58 -13.90 5.11
CA LEU A 118 7.35 -14.63 4.76
C LEU A 118 7.59 -16.14 4.54
N ARG A 119 8.80 -16.56 4.14
CA ARG A 119 9.15 -17.99 4.01
C ARG A 119 9.19 -18.73 5.36
N THR A 120 9.32 -17.99 6.45
CA THR A 120 9.31 -18.54 7.82
C THR A 120 7.92 -18.53 8.47
N GLN A 121 6.93 -17.96 7.79
CA GLN A 121 5.57 -17.79 8.28
C GLN A 121 4.63 -18.87 7.71
N PRO A 122 3.40 -19.05 8.24
CA PRO A 122 2.41 -19.96 7.68
C PRO A 122 1.86 -19.47 6.33
N VAL A 123 2.76 -19.14 5.41
CA VAL A 123 2.51 -18.64 4.07
C VAL A 123 2.73 -19.76 3.06
N ARG A 124 1.77 -19.96 2.16
CA ARG A 124 1.94 -20.90 1.07
C ARG A 124 2.86 -20.36 -0.02
N GLY A 125 3.56 -21.23 -0.70
CA GLY A 125 4.33 -20.88 -1.90
C GLY A 125 3.45 -20.27 -3.00
N GLY A 126 4.07 -19.50 -3.89
CA GLY A 126 3.39 -18.87 -5.02
C GLY A 126 3.27 -17.35 -4.89
N PRO A 127 2.41 -16.74 -5.72
CA PRO A 127 2.32 -15.28 -5.82
C PRO A 127 1.78 -14.63 -4.55
N LYS A 128 2.18 -13.38 -4.34
CA LYS A 128 1.75 -12.52 -3.23
C LYS A 128 0.93 -11.34 -3.75
N GLY A 129 0.12 -10.79 -2.87
CA GLY A 129 -0.56 -9.52 -3.06
C GLY A 129 0.13 -8.38 -2.36
N SER A 130 -0.17 -7.18 -2.77
CA SER A 130 0.19 -5.95 -2.08
C SER A 130 -0.92 -4.92 -2.16
N ILE A 131 -1.03 -4.12 -1.11
CA ILE A 131 -1.90 -2.94 -1.07
C ILE A 131 -1.13 -1.79 -0.44
N GLY A 132 -1.23 -0.59 -1.00
CA GLY A 132 -0.53 0.58 -0.50
C GLY A 132 -1.37 1.83 -0.60
N TYR A 133 -1.18 2.71 0.37
CA TYR A 133 -1.92 3.95 0.56
C TYR A 133 -1.01 5.16 0.39
N CYS A 134 -1.42 6.20 -0.34
CA CYS A 134 -0.66 7.43 -0.50
C CYS A 134 0.78 7.16 -1.03
N MET A 135 1.78 7.46 -0.22
CA MET A 135 3.19 7.10 -0.46
C MET A 135 3.34 5.59 -0.73
N GLY A 136 2.69 4.73 0.07
CA GLY A 136 2.68 3.28 -0.11
C GLY A 136 2.04 2.83 -1.43
N GLY A 137 1.12 3.61 -1.98
CA GLY A 137 0.55 3.36 -3.30
C GLY A 137 1.59 3.42 -4.43
N ARG A 138 2.55 4.35 -4.35
CA ARG A 138 3.72 4.36 -5.23
C ARG A 138 4.61 3.15 -4.98
N HIS A 139 4.89 2.87 -3.70
CA HIS A 139 5.80 1.79 -3.32
C HIS A 139 5.33 0.43 -3.81
N VAL A 140 4.02 0.10 -3.72
CA VAL A 140 3.53 -1.20 -4.24
C VAL A 140 3.76 -1.36 -5.74
N LEU A 141 3.66 -0.29 -6.52
CA LEU A 141 3.93 -0.32 -7.94
C LEU A 141 5.43 -0.50 -8.24
N CYS A 142 6.31 0.23 -7.54
CA CYS A 142 7.76 0.05 -7.67
C CYS A 142 8.19 -1.37 -7.29
N VAL A 143 7.65 -1.91 -6.21
CA VAL A 143 7.91 -3.27 -5.73
C VAL A 143 7.40 -4.33 -6.72
N ALA A 144 6.17 -4.21 -7.22
CA ALA A 144 5.62 -5.16 -8.19
C ALA A 144 6.43 -5.21 -9.48
N ALA A 145 6.98 -4.07 -9.93
CA ALA A 145 7.87 -4.02 -11.07
C ALA A 145 9.28 -4.58 -10.79
N SER A 146 9.72 -4.56 -9.53
CA SER A 146 11.05 -5.05 -9.13
C SER A 146 11.05 -6.55 -8.82
N TYR A 147 9.91 -7.09 -8.40
CA TYR A 147 9.69 -8.51 -8.09
C TYR A 147 8.50 -9.07 -8.86
N PRO A 148 8.53 -9.06 -10.20
CA PRO A 148 7.37 -9.41 -11.04
C PRO A 148 6.93 -10.87 -10.89
N ASP A 149 7.83 -11.76 -10.47
CA ASP A 149 7.51 -13.17 -10.24
C ASP A 149 6.87 -13.41 -8.86
N GLU A 150 7.06 -12.48 -7.93
CA GLU A 150 6.50 -12.56 -6.58
C GLU A 150 5.12 -11.89 -6.48
N PHE A 151 4.91 -10.74 -7.12
CA PHE A 151 3.66 -9.98 -7.00
C PHE A 151 2.77 -10.13 -8.22
N ARG A 152 1.53 -10.62 -7.98
CA ARG A 152 0.51 -10.86 -9.03
C ARG A 152 -0.80 -10.09 -8.79
N ALA A 153 -0.97 -9.48 -7.63
CA ALA A 153 -2.14 -8.69 -7.30
C ALA A 153 -1.70 -7.43 -6.54
N THR A 154 -1.75 -6.28 -7.18
CA THR A 154 -1.23 -5.02 -6.63
C THR A 154 -2.32 -3.96 -6.60
N ALA A 155 -2.64 -3.46 -5.40
CA ALA A 155 -3.61 -2.39 -5.19
C ALA A 155 -2.91 -1.09 -4.75
N CYS A 156 -3.09 -0.03 -5.53
CA CYS A 156 -2.57 1.31 -5.26
C CYS A 156 -3.74 2.23 -4.97
N LEU A 157 -3.91 2.66 -3.72
CA LEU A 157 -4.99 3.55 -3.32
C LEU A 157 -4.46 4.97 -3.07
N HIS A 158 -5.06 5.95 -3.71
CA HIS A 158 -4.63 7.36 -3.73
C HIS A 158 -3.10 7.55 -3.78
N GLY A 159 -2.43 6.74 -4.62
CA GLY A 159 -0.98 6.71 -4.71
C GLY A 159 -0.38 8.00 -5.22
N THR A 160 0.64 8.52 -4.55
CA THR A 160 1.30 9.78 -4.92
C THR A 160 2.49 9.57 -5.85
N LEU A 161 2.85 10.60 -6.64
CA LEU A 161 4.03 10.61 -7.52
C LEU A 161 4.11 9.42 -8.49
N LEU A 162 2.97 9.03 -9.07
CA LEU A 162 2.89 7.89 -9.99
C LEU A 162 3.45 8.20 -11.38
N VAL A 163 3.51 9.49 -11.73
CA VAL A 163 4.05 9.99 -13.01
C VAL A 163 5.06 11.10 -12.70
N THR A 164 6.34 10.78 -12.81
CA THR A 164 7.47 11.68 -12.50
C THR A 164 8.65 11.40 -13.45
N ASP A 165 9.72 12.20 -13.37
CA ASP A 165 10.94 11.98 -14.14
C ASP A 165 11.86 10.89 -13.59
N SER A 166 11.58 10.37 -12.40
CA SER A 166 12.37 9.29 -11.79
C SER A 166 12.41 8.04 -12.70
N PRO A 167 13.57 7.36 -12.81
CA PRO A 167 13.66 6.07 -13.50
C PRO A 167 12.74 4.99 -12.90
N LEU A 168 12.44 5.08 -11.60
CA LEU A 168 11.51 4.19 -10.88
C LEU A 168 10.08 4.73 -10.87
N SER A 169 9.76 5.74 -11.68
CA SER A 169 8.38 6.22 -11.76
C SER A 169 7.44 5.13 -12.30
N PRO A 170 6.34 4.80 -11.62
CA PRO A 170 5.46 3.68 -11.98
C PRO A 170 5.05 3.62 -13.45
N HIS A 171 4.73 4.77 -14.07
CA HIS A 171 4.35 4.82 -15.48
C HIS A 171 5.44 4.36 -16.47
N ARG A 172 6.72 4.39 -16.04
CA ARG A 172 7.88 3.95 -16.83
C ARG A 172 8.18 2.46 -16.68
N LEU A 173 7.55 1.79 -15.73
CA LEU A 173 7.83 0.40 -15.39
C LEU A 173 6.89 -0.62 -16.05
N ALA A 174 6.06 -0.18 -16.99
CA ALA A 174 4.99 -0.97 -17.61
C ALA A 174 5.45 -2.34 -18.16
N GLU A 175 6.66 -2.43 -18.72
CA GLU A 175 7.21 -3.69 -19.28
C GLU A 175 7.47 -4.75 -18.19
N ARG A 176 7.67 -4.32 -16.93
CA ARG A 176 8.06 -5.20 -15.84
C ARG A 176 6.89 -5.83 -15.11
N TYR A 177 5.71 -5.18 -15.11
CA TYR A 177 4.56 -5.68 -14.35
C TYR A 177 4.07 -7.04 -14.83
N ARG A 178 3.50 -7.80 -13.91
CA ARG A 178 2.80 -9.06 -14.15
C ARG A 178 1.54 -9.11 -13.28
N GLY A 179 0.59 -9.97 -13.68
CA GLY A 179 -0.65 -10.15 -12.92
C GLY A 179 -1.65 -9.01 -13.10
N GLU A 180 -2.28 -8.57 -12.02
CA GLU A 180 -3.29 -7.51 -12.05
C GLU A 180 -2.88 -6.33 -11.17
N ILE A 181 -3.10 -5.13 -11.67
CA ILE A 181 -2.93 -3.84 -10.95
C ILE A 181 -4.27 -3.14 -10.88
N TYR A 182 -4.66 -2.74 -9.68
CA TYR A 182 -5.79 -1.87 -9.43
C TYR A 182 -5.34 -0.56 -8.83
N CYS A 183 -5.83 0.57 -9.36
CA CYS A 183 -5.60 1.90 -8.79
C CYS A 183 -6.92 2.59 -8.47
N GLY A 184 -7.09 3.02 -7.22
CA GLY A 184 -8.19 3.86 -6.76
C GLY A 184 -7.74 5.31 -6.59
N PHE A 185 -8.50 6.26 -7.14
CA PHE A 185 -8.22 7.70 -7.10
C PHE A 185 -9.44 8.46 -6.57
N GLY A 186 -9.20 9.57 -5.89
CA GLY A 186 -10.25 10.53 -5.55
C GLY A 186 -10.36 11.61 -6.62
N GLU A 187 -11.59 12.02 -6.96
CA GLU A 187 -11.81 13.12 -7.91
C GLU A 187 -11.25 14.45 -7.42
N LEU A 188 -11.28 14.68 -6.09
CA LEU A 188 -10.82 15.92 -5.45
C LEU A 188 -9.38 15.83 -4.93
N ASP A 189 -8.69 14.71 -5.19
CA ASP A 189 -7.33 14.47 -4.73
C ASP A 189 -6.30 15.31 -5.53
N GLU A 190 -5.76 16.34 -4.91
CA GLU A 190 -4.73 17.21 -5.51
C GLU A 190 -3.33 16.53 -5.60
N HIS A 191 -3.08 15.46 -4.81
CA HIS A 191 -1.81 14.73 -4.78
C HIS A 191 -1.76 13.57 -5.78
N SER A 192 -2.93 13.08 -6.18
CA SER A 192 -3.11 11.98 -7.13
C SER A 192 -4.35 12.24 -7.98
N SER A 193 -4.28 13.32 -8.76
CA SER A 193 -5.42 13.89 -9.49
C SER A 193 -5.93 12.97 -10.60
N PRO A 194 -7.16 13.22 -11.12
CA PRO A 194 -7.69 12.53 -12.29
C PRO A 194 -6.76 12.59 -13.51
N GLU A 195 -5.98 13.67 -13.67
CA GLU A 195 -4.98 13.81 -14.74
C GLU A 195 -3.84 12.83 -14.56
N THR A 196 -3.39 12.59 -13.31
CA THR A 196 -2.40 11.56 -12.97
C THR A 196 -2.95 10.17 -13.30
N ALA A 197 -4.20 9.90 -12.95
CA ALA A 197 -4.87 8.64 -13.28
C ALA A 197 -4.93 8.42 -14.81
N ALA A 198 -5.30 9.44 -15.57
CA ALA A 198 -5.35 9.41 -17.03
C ALA A 198 -3.96 9.24 -17.65
N ALA A 199 -2.92 9.89 -17.11
CA ALA A 199 -1.55 9.75 -17.59
C ALA A 199 -1.00 8.34 -17.34
N LEU A 200 -1.28 7.74 -16.19
CA LEU A 200 -0.92 6.37 -15.87
C LEU A 200 -1.65 5.38 -16.77
N ALA A 201 -2.94 5.58 -17.02
CA ALA A 201 -3.73 4.75 -17.92
C ALA A 201 -3.18 4.77 -19.34
N ARG A 202 -2.82 5.95 -19.88
CA ARG A 202 -2.15 6.07 -21.20
C ARG A 202 -0.81 5.33 -21.26
N ALA A 203 -0.01 5.39 -20.19
CA ALA A 203 1.28 4.68 -20.13
C ALA A 203 1.12 3.15 -20.15
N PHE A 204 -0.03 2.65 -19.71
CA PHE A 204 -0.34 1.23 -19.62
C PHE A 204 -1.22 0.74 -20.78
N GLU A 205 -1.66 1.63 -21.65
CA GLU A 205 -2.48 1.29 -22.80
C GLU A 205 -1.77 0.31 -23.75
N GLY A 206 -2.51 -0.68 -24.25
CA GLY A 206 -1.99 -1.71 -25.16
C GLY A 206 -1.05 -2.74 -24.54
N ARG A 207 -0.80 -2.69 -23.22
CA ARG A 207 0.02 -3.69 -22.54
C ARG A 207 -0.75 -4.99 -22.36
N THR A 208 -0.07 -6.11 -22.60
CA THR A 208 -0.65 -7.46 -22.48
C THR A 208 0.02 -8.30 -21.40
N ASN A 209 1.10 -7.80 -20.82
CA ASN A 209 1.89 -8.49 -19.78
C ASN A 209 1.25 -8.39 -18.38
N PHE A 210 0.27 -7.52 -18.17
CA PHE A 210 -0.53 -7.38 -16.95
C PHE A 210 -1.91 -6.81 -17.26
N THR A 211 -2.84 -6.96 -16.34
CA THR A 211 -4.16 -6.31 -16.42
C THR A 211 -4.15 -5.04 -15.56
N TYR A 212 -4.56 -3.92 -16.12
CA TYR A 212 -4.72 -2.66 -15.39
C TYR A 212 -6.18 -2.27 -15.28
N ARG A 213 -6.59 -1.87 -14.08
CA ARG A 213 -7.91 -1.29 -13.80
C ARG A 213 -7.73 -0.08 -12.90
N ALA A 214 -8.52 0.95 -13.14
CA ALA A 214 -8.56 2.13 -12.29
C ALA A 214 -10.00 2.59 -12.06
N THR A 215 -10.23 3.22 -10.92
CA THR A 215 -11.47 3.91 -10.58
C THR A 215 -11.14 5.30 -10.06
N VAL A 216 -11.81 6.32 -10.61
CA VAL A 216 -11.85 7.66 -10.02
C VAL A 216 -13.18 7.80 -9.29
N HIS A 217 -13.14 8.00 -7.98
CA HIS A 217 -14.32 8.09 -7.12
C HIS A 217 -14.82 9.54 -7.05
N PRO A 218 -16.05 9.81 -7.52
CA PRO A 218 -16.63 11.15 -7.49
C PRO A 218 -16.73 11.71 -6.07
N GLY A 219 -16.28 12.94 -5.85
CA GLY A 219 -16.32 13.63 -4.57
C GLY A 219 -15.31 13.16 -3.52
N ALA A 220 -14.55 12.09 -3.76
CA ALA A 220 -13.55 11.59 -2.83
C ALA A 220 -12.25 12.43 -2.88
N ASP A 221 -11.64 12.66 -1.71
CA ASP A 221 -10.39 13.42 -1.54
C ASP A 221 -9.25 12.48 -1.11
N HIS A 222 -8.02 12.99 -1.06
CA HIS A 222 -6.82 12.24 -0.66
C HIS A 222 -6.92 11.63 0.74
N GLY A 223 -6.88 10.32 0.85
CA GLY A 223 -7.07 9.57 2.11
C GLY A 223 -8.45 8.97 2.29
N TYR A 224 -9.35 9.11 1.31
CA TYR A 224 -10.73 8.61 1.33
C TYR A 224 -10.91 7.15 1.76
N PRO A 225 -9.98 6.20 1.49
CA PRO A 225 -10.24 4.79 1.79
C PRO A 225 -9.99 4.38 3.23
N LEU A 226 -9.46 5.29 4.08
CA LEU A 226 -9.08 4.97 5.45
C LEU A 226 -10.08 5.57 6.46
N PRO A 227 -10.80 4.73 7.24
CA PRO A 227 -11.82 5.15 8.21
C PRO A 227 -11.34 6.14 9.27
N ASP A 228 -10.05 6.13 9.64
CA ASP A 228 -9.49 7.06 10.60
C ASP A 228 -9.33 8.50 10.08
N ARG A 229 -9.64 8.76 8.80
CA ARG A 229 -9.42 10.07 8.16
C ARG A 229 -10.67 10.95 8.18
N ASP A 230 -10.45 12.26 8.27
CA ASP A 230 -11.50 13.29 8.18
C ASP A 230 -12.23 13.32 6.81
N VAL A 231 -11.57 12.82 5.78
CA VAL A 231 -12.05 12.73 4.39
C VAL A 231 -12.54 11.33 4.01
N PHE A 232 -12.78 10.45 4.99
CA PHE A 232 -13.23 9.09 4.73
C PHE A 232 -14.53 9.05 3.92
N ASP A 233 -14.50 8.36 2.79
CA ASP A 233 -15.67 8.05 1.97
C ASP A 233 -15.92 6.54 1.98
N LYS A 234 -16.91 6.15 2.79
CA LYS A 234 -17.27 4.73 2.94
C LYS A 234 -17.66 4.08 1.61
N ARG A 235 -18.41 4.79 0.75
CA ARG A 235 -18.89 4.24 -0.52
C ARG A 235 -17.74 3.97 -1.48
N ALA A 236 -16.82 4.93 -1.60
CA ALA A 236 -15.62 4.79 -2.41
C ALA A 236 -14.73 3.65 -1.88
N ALA A 237 -14.45 3.64 -0.57
CA ALA A 237 -13.65 2.61 0.09
C ALA A 237 -14.21 1.19 -0.09
N GLU A 238 -15.52 0.99 0.13
CA GLU A 238 -16.13 -0.34 -0.05
C GLU A 238 -16.12 -0.79 -1.52
N ARG A 239 -16.27 0.13 -2.47
CA ARG A 239 -16.12 -0.18 -3.89
C ARG A 239 -14.70 -0.66 -4.24
N ASP A 240 -13.67 -0.03 -3.67
CA ASP A 240 -12.29 -0.49 -3.83
C ASP A 240 -12.11 -1.88 -3.23
N TRP A 241 -12.62 -2.14 -2.03
CA TRP A 241 -12.51 -3.44 -1.38
C TRP A 241 -13.17 -4.57 -2.18
N GLU A 242 -14.32 -4.35 -2.80
CA GLU A 242 -14.97 -5.32 -3.69
C GLU A 242 -14.03 -5.72 -4.83
N ILE A 243 -13.41 -4.74 -5.48
CA ILE A 243 -12.50 -4.95 -6.61
C ILE A 243 -11.21 -5.64 -6.16
N ILE A 244 -10.62 -5.18 -5.04
CA ILE A 244 -9.37 -5.70 -4.50
C ILE A 244 -9.53 -7.16 -4.06
N PHE A 245 -10.58 -7.50 -3.31
CA PHE A 245 -10.80 -8.90 -2.91
C PHE A 245 -11.12 -9.81 -4.10
N ALA A 246 -11.82 -9.31 -5.10
CA ALA A 246 -12.03 -10.06 -6.33
C ALA A 246 -10.70 -10.30 -7.08
N MET A 247 -9.81 -9.30 -7.14
CA MET A 247 -8.47 -9.43 -7.71
C MET A 247 -7.62 -10.43 -6.90
N PHE A 248 -7.59 -10.33 -5.57
CA PHE A 248 -6.82 -11.23 -4.71
C PHE A 248 -7.27 -12.68 -4.91
N ARG A 249 -8.58 -12.95 -4.95
CA ARG A 249 -9.08 -14.31 -5.23
C ARG A 249 -8.64 -14.85 -6.58
N ARG A 250 -8.67 -14.03 -7.64
CA ARG A 250 -8.24 -14.49 -8.98
C ARG A 250 -6.75 -14.77 -9.06
N CYS A 251 -5.93 -13.90 -8.47
CA CYS A 251 -4.49 -13.92 -8.66
C CYS A 251 -3.73 -14.75 -7.63
N LEU A 252 -4.28 -14.85 -6.41
CA LEU A 252 -3.60 -15.52 -5.29
C LEU A 252 -4.29 -16.83 -4.91
N GLY A 253 -5.52 -17.00 -5.32
CA GLY A 253 -6.40 -18.07 -4.88
C GLY A 253 -6.88 -17.88 -3.43
N PRO A 254 -7.88 -18.64 -2.98
CA PRO A 254 -8.34 -18.64 -1.59
C PRO A 254 -7.33 -19.30 -0.66
#